data_92d5d2681d92b15d8ad463441b604906
#
_entry.id   92d5d2681d92b15d8ad463441b604906
#
_cell.length_a   1.000
_cell.length_b   1.000
_cell.length_c   1.000
_cell.angle_alpha   90.00
_cell.angle_beta   90.00
_cell.angle_gamma   90.00
#
_symmetry.space_group_name_H-M   'P 1'
#
loop_
_entity.id
_entity.type
_entity.pdbx_description
1 polymer ?
#
loop_
_entity_poly.entity_id
_entity_poly.type
_entity_poly.pdbx_seq_one_letter_code
_entity_poly.pdbx_strand_id
1 'polypeptide(L)'
;MTANADKTVASKRPAAVVALLTLTLLQAAGAIGGGTGLVRDPVNNIGMPVSLLDGTPFKDYLIPGLILLIVVGVFSLLVFAGLFLRWKPAWWLSLASGGGLVIWIVSEVALLGYLPGAGIALQIIFGLVGVAVVVLALAGPTRRYFIGR
;
A
#
# COMPACT_ATOMS: atom_id res chain seq x y z
N MET A 1 7.59 24.52 -47.91
CA MET A 1 7.14 23.25 -47.29
C MET A 1 7.87 23.11 -45.98
N THR A 2 7.25 23.57 -44.89
CA THR A 2 7.77 23.45 -43.53
C THR A 2 7.15 22.21 -42.92
N ALA A 3 7.96 21.16 -42.76
CA ALA A 3 7.56 19.95 -42.05
C ALA A 3 7.31 20.32 -40.59
N ASN A 4 6.06 20.35 -40.20
CA ASN A 4 5.64 20.37 -38.82
C ASN A 4 6.11 19.06 -38.17
N ALA A 5 7.25 19.13 -37.50
CA ALA A 5 7.65 18.09 -36.56
C ALA A 5 6.66 18.19 -35.39
N ASP A 6 5.60 17.42 -35.49
CA ASP A 6 4.68 17.13 -34.38
C ASP A 6 5.49 16.39 -33.31
N LYS A 7 6.13 17.19 -32.44
CA LYS A 7 6.74 16.67 -31.22
C LYS A 7 5.57 16.23 -30.35
N THR A 8 5.27 14.95 -30.39
CA THR A 8 4.48 14.29 -29.37
C THR A 8 5.18 14.54 -28.04
N VAL A 9 4.79 15.63 -27.39
CA VAL A 9 5.18 15.92 -26.01
C VAL A 9 4.50 14.83 -25.19
N ALA A 10 5.25 13.78 -24.90
CA ALA A 10 4.83 12.78 -23.94
C ALA A 10 4.45 13.53 -22.68
N SER A 11 3.14 13.61 -22.40
CA SER A 11 2.60 14.34 -21.26
C SER A 11 3.30 13.83 -19.99
N LYS A 12 4.18 14.65 -19.42
CA LYS A 12 4.93 14.31 -18.21
C LYS A 12 3.92 14.02 -17.09
N ARG A 13 4.14 12.92 -16.38
CA ARG A 13 3.31 12.58 -15.22
C ARG A 13 3.44 13.67 -14.16
N PRO A 14 2.34 14.18 -13.61
CA PRO A 14 2.40 15.13 -12.49
C PRO A 14 3.19 14.53 -11.31
N ALA A 15 3.91 15.34 -10.56
CA ALA A 15 4.69 14.90 -9.40
C ALA A 15 3.83 14.12 -8.39
N ALA A 16 2.57 14.52 -8.20
CA ALA A 16 1.63 13.81 -7.34
C ALA A 16 1.35 12.37 -7.82
N VAL A 17 1.28 12.15 -9.14
CA VAL A 17 1.10 10.81 -9.72
C VAL A 17 2.36 9.96 -9.54
N VAL A 18 3.54 10.56 -9.69
CA VAL A 18 4.81 9.86 -9.46
C VAL A 18 4.92 9.47 -7.98
N ALA A 19 4.62 10.37 -7.07
CA ALA A 19 4.60 10.10 -5.62
C ALA A 19 3.59 8.99 -5.28
N LEU A 20 2.38 9.04 -5.85
CA LEU A 20 1.36 8.00 -5.66
C LEU A 20 1.86 6.62 -6.12
N LEU A 21 2.47 6.54 -7.30
CA LEU A 21 3.07 5.31 -7.82
C LEU A 21 4.15 4.77 -6.88
N THR A 22 5.07 5.64 -6.44
CA THR A 22 6.17 5.26 -5.55
C THR A 22 5.64 4.72 -4.22
N LEU A 23 4.70 5.41 -3.59
CA LEU A 23 4.13 4.98 -2.31
C LEU A 23 3.30 3.71 -2.43
N THR A 24 2.53 3.55 -3.52
CA THR A 24 1.76 2.32 -3.76
C THR A 24 2.69 1.12 -3.98
N LEU A 25 3.81 1.31 -4.68
CA LEU A 25 4.82 0.27 -4.85
C LEU A 25 5.52 -0.07 -3.52
N LEU A 26 5.87 0.93 -2.72
CA LEU A 26 6.46 0.74 -1.39
C LEU A 26 5.50 -0.02 -0.47
N GLN A 27 4.22 0.33 -0.48
CA GLN A 27 3.16 -0.39 0.23
C GLN A 27 3.09 -1.86 -0.20
N ALA A 28 3.06 -2.13 -1.51
CA ALA A 28 3.02 -3.48 -2.06
C ALA A 28 4.25 -4.29 -1.62
N ALA A 29 5.45 -3.75 -1.78
CA ALA A 29 6.69 -4.42 -1.42
C ALA A 29 6.76 -4.72 0.09
N GLY A 30 6.38 -3.77 0.94
CA GLY A 30 6.36 -3.93 2.39
C GLY A 30 5.35 -4.99 2.84
N ALA A 31 4.13 -4.95 2.30
CA ALA A 31 3.09 -5.89 2.65
C ALA A 31 3.38 -7.32 2.12
N ILE A 32 3.96 -7.45 0.93
CA ILE A 32 4.39 -8.74 0.39
C ILE A 32 5.55 -9.29 1.22
N GLY A 33 6.54 -8.47 1.55
CA GLY A 33 7.69 -8.87 2.38
C GLY A 33 7.26 -9.30 3.79
N GLY A 34 6.50 -8.43 4.47
CA GLY A 34 5.97 -8.71 5.81
C GLY A 34 5.04 -9.92 5.84
N GLY A 35 4.07 -9.97 4.93
CA GLY A 35 3.13 -11.09 4.84
C GLY A 35 3.83 -12.41 4.52
N THR A 36 4.81 -12.42 3.63
CA THR A 36 5.61 -13.61 3.32
C THR A 36 6.41 -14.07 4.55
N GLY A 37 6.98 -13.14 5.31
CA GLY A 37 7.67 -13.45 6.57
C GLY A 37 6.75 -14.14 7.57
N LEU A 38 5.56 -13.58 7.80
CA LEU A 38 4.56 -14.15 8.70
C LEU A 38 4.05 -15.53 8.26
N VAL A 39 3.86 -15.73 6.95
CA VAL A 39 3.39 -17.03 6.42
C VAL A 39 4.46 -18.10 6.48
N ARG A 40 5.75 -17.75 6.29
CA ARG A 40 6.85 -18.71 6.34
C ARG A 40 7.14 -19.24 7.73
N ASP A 41 7.02 -18.39 8.72
CA ASP A 41 7.20 -18.77 10.12
C ASP A 41 6.13 -18.09 10.99
N PRO A 42 4.94 -18.70 11.06
CA PRO A 42 3.82 -18.09 11.77
C PRO A 42 3.92 -18.16 13.29
N VAL A 43 4.87 -18.90 13.82
CA VAL A 43 5.03 -19.16 15.28
C VAL A 43 6.26 -18.46 15.85
N ASN A 44 7.41 -18.55 15.14
CA ASN A 44 8.69 -18.05 15.65
C ASN A 44 9.19 -16.79 14.91
N ASN A 45 8.27 -15.98 14.42
CA ASN A 45 8.63 -14.82 13.64
C ASN A 45 9.51 -13.84 14.45
N ILE A 46 10.59 -13.39 13.81
CA ILE A 46 11.60 -12.53 14.45
C ILE A 46 10.95 -11.21 14.92
N GLY A 47 10.99 -10.99 16.24
CA GLY A 47 10.50 -9.76 16.87
C GLY A 47 8.98 -9.71 17.13
N MET A 48 8.23 -10.77 16.79
CA MET A 48 6.79 -10.85 17.02
C MET A 48 6.42 -12.21 17.67
N PRO A 49 6.57 -12.35 18.99
CA PRO A 49 6.21 -13.57 19.69
C PRO A 49 4.70 -13.84 19.59
N VAL A 50 4.31 -15.10 19.50
CA VAL A 50 2.90 -15.53 19.41
C VAL A 50 2.07 -15.05 20.60
N SER A 51 2.69 -14.81 21.76
CA SER A 51 2.02 -14.25 22.93
C SER A 51 1.39 -12.88 22.70
N LEU A 52 1.81 -12.13 21.67
CA LEU A 52 1.12 -10.89 21.28
C LEU A 52 -0.29 -11.14 20.72
N LEU A 53 -0.59 -12.36 20.30
CA LEU A 53 -1.92 -12.77 19.82
C LEU A 53 -2.84 -13.22 20.95
N ASP A 54 -2.37 -13.27 22.21
CA ASP A 54 -3.18 -13.65 23.37
C ASP A 54 -4.39 -12.69 23.50
N GLY A 55 -5.58 -13.26 23.57
CA GLY A 55 -6.83 -12.49 23.58
C GLY A 55 -7.38 -12.11 22.21
N THR A 56 -6.67 -12.41 21.12
CA THR A 56 -7.17 -12.28 19.75
C THR A 56 -7.78 -13.59 19.25
N PRO A 57 -8.57 -13.60 18.16
CA PRO A 57 -9.08 -14.83 17.56
C PRO A 57 -8.03 -15.66 16.83
N PHE A 58 -6.80 -15.19 16.72
CA PHE A 58 -5.72 -15.86 15.98
C PHE A 58 -4.82 -16.66 16.93
N LYS A 59 -4.47 -17.88 16.50
CA LYS A 59 -3.57 -18.77 17.25
C LYS A 59 -2.10 -18.61 16.84
N ASP A 60 -1.89 -18.09 15.65
CA ASP A 60 -0.59 -17.84 15.03
C ASP A 60 -0.70 -16.72 13.98
N TYR A 61 0.42 -16.38 13.35
CA TYR A 61 0.47 -15.30 12.36
C TYR A 61 0.14 -15.77 10.92
N LEU A 62 -0.29 -17.00 10.69
CA LEU A 62 -0.58 -17.51 9.35
C LEU A 62 -1.72 -16.72 8.68
N ILE A 63 -2.86 -16.59 9.35
CA ILE A 63 -4.03 -15.89 8.81
C ILE A 63 -3.75 -14.38 8.66
N PRO A 64 -3.24 -13.67 9.68
CA PRO A 64 -2.80 -12.28 9.51
C PRO A 64 -1.79 -12.11 8.37
N GLY A 65 -0.82 -13.01 8.25
CA GLY A 65 0.18 -13.00 7.19
C GLY A 65 -0.42 -13.17 5.79
N LEU A 66 -1.38 -14.06 5.62
CA LEU A 66 -2.10 -14.26 4.35
C LEU A 66 -2.93 -13.03 3.98
N ILE A 67 -3.61 -12.41 4.94
CA ILE A 67 -4.36 -11.17 4.70
C ILE A 67 -3.40 -10.06 4.27
N LEU A 68 -2.31 -9.86 4.99
CA LEU A 68 -1.31 -8.85 4.67
C LEU A 68 -0.69 -9.11 3.29
N LEU A 69 -0.32 -10.34 2.98
CA LEU A 69 0.28 -10.73 1.71
C LEU A 69 -0.67 -10.52 0.52
N ILE A 70 -1.89 -11.04 0.61
CA ILE A 70 -2.83 -11.10 -0.51
C ILE A 70 -3.66 -9.83 -0.58
N VAL A 71 -4.36 -9.49 0.52
CA VAL A 71 -5.34 -8.40 0.51
C VAL A 71 -4.65 -7.03 0.48
N VAL A 72 -3.53 -6.88 1.18
CA VAL A 72 -2.80 -5.60 1.17
C VAL A 72 -1.69 -5.60 0.11
N GLY A 73 -0.86 -6.64 0.07
CA GLY A 73 0.33 -6.70 -0.77
C GLY A 73 0.03 -6.90 -2.25
N VAL A 74 -0.55 -8.05 -2.62
CA VAL A 74 -0.86 -8.37 -4.03
C VAL A 74 -1.86 -7.37 -4.61
N PHE A 75 -2.89 -6.99 -3.85
CA PHE A 75 -3.85 -5.98 -4.30
C PHE A 75 -3.16 -4.64 -4.60
N SER A 76 -2.28 -4.15 -3.71
CA SER A 76 -1.55 -2.90 -3.96
C SER A 76 -0.62 -2.99 -5.17
N LEU A 77 -0.01 -4.16 -5.41
CA LEU A 77 0.80 -4.37 -6.61
C LEU A 77 -0.03 -4.30 -7.90
N LEU A 78 -1.22 -4.87 -7.90
CA LEU A 78 -2.17 -4.76 -9.04
C LEU A 78 -2.63 -3.32 -9.23
N VAL A 79 -2.90 -2.59 -8.14
CA VAL A 79 -3.23 -1.16 -8.20
C VAL A 79 -2.07 -0.36 -8.77
N PHE A 80 -0.84 -0.60 -8.33
CA PHE A 80 0.35 0.03 -8.89
C PHE A 80 0.45 -0.21 -10.41
N ALA A 81 0.30 -1.46 -10.85
CA ALA A 81 0.33 -1.80 -12.27
C ALA A 81 -0.77 -1.06 -13.05
N GLY A 82 -1.98 -1.00 -12.52
CA GLY A 82 -3.10 -0.27 -13.13
C GLY A 82 -2.85 1.24 -13.22
N LEU A 83 -2.31 1.85 -12.16
CA LEU A 83 -1.91 3.26 -12.16
C LEU A 83 -0.77 3.51 -13.16
N PHE A 84 0.21 2.60 -13.22
CA PHE A 84 1.34 2.71 -14.15
C PHE A 84 0.86 2.64 -15.60
N LEU A 85 -0.07 1.75 -15.91
CA LEU A 85 -0.70 1.59 -17.23
C LEU A 85 -1.78 2.65 -17.53
N ARG A 86 -1.99 3.63 -16.64
CA ARG A 86 -3.01 4.69 -16.77
C ARG A 86 -4.44 4.15 -16.86
N TRP A 87 -4.71 3.02 -16.25
CA TRP A 87 -6.05 2.46 -16.21
C TRP A 87 -6.96 3.30 -15.29
N LYS A 88 -8.06 3.84 -15.85
CA LYS A 88 -8.94 4.76 -15.10
C LYS A 88 -9.49 4.18 -13.78
N PRO A 89 -9.97 2.94 -13.72
CA PRO A 89 -10.42 2.35 -12.46
C PRO A 89 -9.34 2.24 -11.38
N ALA A 90 -8.05 2.20 -11.75
CA ALA A 90 -6.95 2.11 -10.80
C ALA A 90 -6.89 3.32 -9.85
N TRP A 91 -7.42 4.47 -10.25
CA TRP A 91 -7.56 5.62 -9.37
C TRP A 91 -8.47 5.32 -8.17
N TRP A 92 -9.65 4.73 -8.40
CA TRP A 92 -10.55 4.29 -7.32
C TRP A 92 -9.93 3.20 -6.46
N LEU A 93 -9.25 2.25 -7.11
CA LEU A 93 -8.56 1.15 -6.43
C LEU A 93 -7.40 1.65 -5.57
N SER A 94 -6.75 2.77 -5.93
CA SER A 94 -5.71 3.36 -5.08
C SER A 94 -6.27 3.93 -3.78
N LEU A 95 -7.48 4.49 -3.80
CA LEU A 95 -8.18 4.90 -2.57
C LEU A 95 -8.49 3.70 -1.68
N ALA A 96 -8.98 2.62 -2.29
CA ALA A 96 -9.24 1.37 -1.56
C ALA A 96 -7.95 0.75 -1.00
N SER A 97 -6.84 0.81 -1.75
CA SER A 97 -5.53 0.29 -1.32
C SER A 97 -4.97 1.08 -0.14
N GLY A 98 -4.93 2.41 -0.23
CA GLY A 98 -4.45 3.27 0.86
C GLY A 98 -5.34 3.18 2.09
N GLY A 99 -6.66 3.25 1.91
CA GLY A 99 -7.64 3.07 2.98
C GLY A 99 -7.56 1.69 3.64
N GLY A 100 -7.38 0.64 2.85
CA GLY A 100 -7.18 -0.73 3.34
C GLY A 100 -5.93 -0.87 4.20
N LEU A 101 -4.82 -0.22 3.82
CA LEU A 101 -3.61 -0.21 4.65
C LEU A 101 -3.83 0.54 5.96
N VAL A 102 -4.53 1.67 5.95
CA VAL A 102 -4.87 2.39 7.19
C VAL A 102 -5.72 1.52 8.11
N ILE A 103 -6.75 0.87 7.57
CA ILE A 103 -7.60 -0.06 8.33
C ILE A 103 -6.77 -1.20 8.90
N TRP A 104 -5.84 -1.77 8.10
CA TRP A 104 -4.93 -2.82 8.56
C TRP A 104 -4.11 -2.38 9.76
N ILE A 105 -3.42 -1.24 9.67
CA ILE A 105 -2.58 -0.72 10.75
C ILE A 105 -3.42 -0.38 12.01
N VAL A 106 -4.59 0.24 11.83
CA VAL A 106 -5.50 0.53 12.95
C VAL A 106 -5.95 -0.76 13.63
N SER A 107 -6.30 -1.80 12.86
CA SER A 107 -6.70 -3.10 13.38
C SER A 107 -5.55 -3.79 14.11
N GLU A 108 -4.35 -3.72 13.55
CA GLU A 108 -3.14 -4.27 14.17
C GLU A 108 -2.85 -3.61 15.50
N VAL A 109 -2.87 -2.27 15.56
CA VAL A 109 -2.67 -1.52 16.82
C VAL A 109 -3.79 -1.80 17.82
N ALA A 110 -5.02 -1.95 17.37
CA ALA A 110 -6.15 -2.23 18.25
C ALA A 110 -6.10 -3.66 18.84
N LEU A 111 -5.59 -4.63 18.10
CA LEU A 111 -5.52 -6.03 18.52
C LEU A 111 -4.23 -6.36 19.28
N LEU A 112 -3.09 -5.85 18.82
CA LEU A 112 -1.76 -6.20 19.32
C LEU A 112 -1.11 -5.09 20.13
N GLY A 113 -1.66 -3.88 20.09
CA GLY A 113 -1.01 -2.70 20.60
C GLY A 113 0.17 -2.22 19.75
N TYR A 114 1.03 -1.40 20.32
CA TYR A 114 2.25 -0.98 19.66
C TYR A 114 3.29 -2.11 19.70
N LEU A 115 3.74 -2.52 18.53
CA LEU A 115 4.74 -3.57 18.41
C LEU A 115 6.09 -3.13 19.00
N PRO A 116 6.84 -4.01 19.68
CA PRO A 116 8.13 -3.65 20.27
C PRO A 116 9.21 -3.38 19.22
N GLY A 117 10.23 -2.65 19.59
CA GLY A 117 11.42 -2.42 18.77
C GLY A 117 11.12 -1.72 17.43
N ALA A 118 11.59 -2.29 16.34
CA ALA A 118 11.37 -1.75 15.00
C ALA A 118 9.90 -1.82 14.54
N GLY A 119 9.07 -2.64 15.19
CA GLY A 119 7.66 -2.82 14.84
C GLY A 119 6.86 -1.52 14.94
N ILE A 120 7.06 -0.73 16.00
CA ILE A 120 6.38 0.57 16.15
C ILE A 120 6.72 1.54 15.00
N ALA A 121 7.99 1.56 14.56
CA ALA A 121 8.40 2.41 13.45
C ALA A 121 7.71 1.97 12.14
N LEU A 122 7.60 0.66 11.90
CA LEU A 122 6.89 0.12 10.75
C LEU A 122 5.40 0.46 10.78
N GLN A 123 4.73 0.32 11.93
CA GLN A 123 3.33 0.70 12.10
C GLN A 123 3.11 2.18 11.75
N ILE A 124 3.95 3.08 12.27
CA ILE A 124 3.86 4.51 11.99
C ILE A 124 4.12 4.80 10.52
N ILE A 125 5.21 4.27 9.95
CA ILE A 125 5.60 4.51 8.56
C ILE A 125 4.51 4.03 7.61
N PHE A 126 4.03 2.79 7.75
CA PHE A 126 3.01 2.26 6.86
C PHE A 126 1.63 2.88 7.09
N GLY A 127 1.31 3.28 8.31
CA GLY A 127 0.11 4.09 8.60
C GLY A 127 0.14 5.42 7.83
N LEU A 128 1.27 6.13 7.87
CA LEU A 128 1.49 7.37 7.12
C LEU A 128 1.48 7.15 5.61
N VAL A 129 2.08 6.05 5.12
CA VAL A 129 2.03 5.67 3.69
C VAL A 129 0.59 5.48 3.24
N GLY A 130 -0.24 4.77 4.00
CA GLY A 130 -1.65 4.57 3.66
C GLY A 130 -2.43 5.89 3.55
N VAL A 131 -2.25 6.78 4.53
CA VAL A 131 -2.84 8.13 4.52
C VAL A 131 -2.34 8.93 3.31
N ALA A 132 -1.03 8.93 3.05
CA ALA A 132 -0.43 9.66 1.93
C ALA A 132 -0.94 9.15 0.57
N VAL A 133 -1.13 7.84 0.40
CA VAL A 133 -1.73 7.25 -0.81
C VAL A 133 -3.13 7.80 -1.03
N VAL A 134 -3.98 7.85 0.01
CA VAL A 134 -5.33 8.40 -0.08
C VAL A 134 -5.29 9.90 -0.44
N VAL A 135 -4.47 10.69 0.26
CA VAL A 135 -4.34 12.14 0.03
C VAL A 135 -3.85 12.43 -1.39
N LEU A 136 -2.82 11.72 -1.86
CA LEU A 136 -2.29 11.89 -3.21
C LEU A 136 -3.29 11.44 -4.29
N ALA A 137 -4.05 10.39 -4.05
CA ALA A 137 -5.10 9.96 -4.96
C ALA A 137 -6.20 11.04 -5.09
N LEU A 138 -6.57 11.68 -3.98
CA LEU A 138 -7.56 12.76 -3.96
C LEU A 138 -7.03 14.10 -4.49
N ALA A 139 -5.71 14.27 -4.59
CA ALA A 139 -5.10 15.52 -5.06
C ALA A 139 -5.57 15.90 -6.47
N GLY A 140 -5.84 17.19 -6.67
CA GLY A 140 -6.34 17.73 -7.94
C GLY A 140 -5.54 17.30 -9.18
N PRO A 141 -4.19 17.34 -9.15
CA PRO A 141 -3.38 16.90 -10.29
C PRO A 141 -3.57 15.42 -10.63
N THR A 142 -3.70 14.54 -9.61
CA THR A 142 -3.94 13.11 -9.80
C THR A 142 -5.31 12.85 -10.38
N ARG A 143 -6.34 13.49 -9.82
CA ARG A 143 -7.72 13.37 -10.33
C ARG A 143 -7.81 13.80 -11.80
N ARG A 144 -7.24 14.97 -12.15
CA ARG A 144 -7.24 15.45 -13.53
C ARG A 144 -6.51 14.49 -14.48
N TYR A 145 -5.42 13.88 -14.02
CA TYR A 145 -4.65 12.95 -14.83
C TYR A 145 -5.41 11.65 -15.17
N PHE A 146 -6.20 11.12 -14.22
CA PHE A 146 -6.93 9.86 -14.42
C PHE A 146 -8.37 10.05 -14.88
N ILE A 147 -9.07 11.12 -14.41
CA ILE A 147 -10.51 11.31 -14.64
C ILE A 147 -10.81 12.53 -15.55
N GLY A 148 -9.83 13.38 -15.83
CA GLY A 148 -10.00 14.49 -16.77
C GLY A 148 -10.85 15.66 -16.25
N ARG A 149 -10.96 15.83 -14.94
CA ARG A 149 -11.68 16.96 -14.31
C ARG A 149 -10.86 17.59 -13.18
#